data_f5e8de3d53784f60d9a9c1c723c1a991
#
_entry.id   f5e8de3d53784f60d9a9c1c723c1a991
#
_cell.length_a   1.000
_cell.length_b   1.000
_cell.length_c   1.000
_cell.angle_alpha   90.00
_cell.angle_beta   90.00
_cell.angle_gamma   90.00
#
_symmetry.space_group_name_H-M   'P 1'
#
loop_
_entity.id
_entity.type
_entity.pdbx_description
1 polymer ?
#
loop_
_entity_poly.entity_id
_entity_poly.type
_entity_poly.pdbx_seq_one_letter_code
_entity_poly.pdbx_strand_id
1 'polypeptide(L)'
;GGWTLFEKTLSRIKNPLFGSPIITTNKSYLSLVKKYLSKHKFKEYCIVLEPIKKNTSPAIASSIVINEVFQEDPMIFFPADHLIESTSTFFKSIKSNIKHLNKQDIFIFGIKPTFPTKQYGYFVTKKKSKNLNKVIKFVEKPHINKAKKIIKKKGYWNSGILFAKMGAILNHYNKYDKKTLNYCLSSYEK
;
A
#
# COMPACT_ATOMS: atom_id res chain seq x y z
N GLY A 1 -19.31 19.83 7.96
CA GLY A 1 -18.54 18.70 8.39
C GLY A 1 -17.48 18.33 7.37
N GLY A 2 -16.23 18.14 7.80
CA GLY A 2 -15.12 17.79 6.90
C GLY A 2 -15.21 16.33 6.42
N TRP A 3 -14.47 16.02 5.34
CA TRP A 3 -14.34 14.65 4.84
C TRP A 3 -13.55 13.77 5.81
N THR A 4 -13.98 12.52 5.96
CA THR A 4 -13.20 11.48 6.65
C THR A 4 -11.90 11.18 5.88
N LEU A 5 -10.94 10.55 6.53
CA LEU A 5 -9.67 10.12 5.87
C LEU A 5 -9.94 9.15 4.72
N PHE A 6 -10.93 8.26 4.86
CA PHE A 6 -11.34 7.36 3.79
C PHE A 6 -11.93 8.13 2.59
N GLU A 7 -12.78 9.13 2.81
CA GLU A 7 -13.30 9.99 1.72
C GLU A 7 -12.17 10.77 1.02
N LYS A 8 -11.19 11.27 1.76
CA LYS A 8 -10.00 11.91 1.18
C LYS A 8 -9.20 10.93 0.32
N THR A 9 -9.11 9.68 0.75
CA THR A 9 -8.46 8.61 -0.04
C THR A 9 -9.26 8.31 -1.31
N LEU A 10 -10.58 8.14 -1.22
CA LEU A 10 -11.46 7.95 -2.38
C LEU A 10 -11.34 9.10 -3.38
N SER A 11 -11.37 10.34 -2.90
CA SER A 11 -11.21 11.52 -3.76
C SER A 11 -9.84 11.52 -4.49
N ARG A 12 -8.80 11.12 -3.81
CA ARG A 12 -7.44 11.02 -4.36
C ARG A 12 -7.36 10.01 -5.51
N ILE A 13 -7.96 8.83 -5.34
CA ILE A 13 -7.90 7.77 -6.36
C ILE A 13 -8.84 7.98 -7.55
N LYS A 14 -9.65 9.03 -7.56
CA LYS A 14 -10.38 9.47 -8.77
C LYS A 14 -9.49 10.09 -9.84
N ASN A 15 -8.22 10.30 -9.56
CA ASN A 15 -7.28 10.80 -10.56
C ASN A 15 -7.15 9.77 -11.70
N PRO A 16 -7.12 10.19 -12.99
CA PRO A 16 -6.98 9.31 -14.15
C PRO A 16 -5.73 8.41 -14.14
N LEU A 17 -4.82 8.65 -13.21
CA LEU A 17 -3.66 7.78 -12.98
C LEU A 17 -4.05 6.40 -12.44
N PHE A 18 -5.22 6.26 -11.86
CA PHE A 18 -5.69 5.04 -11.21
C PHE A 18 -6.87 4.44 -11.99
N GLY A 19 -6.91 3.11 -12.07
CA GLY A 19 -8.06 2.35 -12.52
C GLY A 19 -9.12 2.15 -11.42
N SER A 20 -9.98 1.19 -11.63
CA SER A 20 -11.04 0.84 -10.68
C SER A 20 -10.45 0.36 -9.35
N PRO A 21 -10.88 0.89 -8.20
CA PRO A 21 -10.31 0.54 -6.92
C PRO A 21 -10.76 -0.83 -6.43
N ILE A 22 -9.84 -1.54 -5.79
CA ILE A 22 -10.12 -2.73 -4.99
C ILE A 22 -10.07 -2.31 -3.52
N ILE A 23 -11.18 -2.50 -2.81
CA ILE A 23 -11.31 -2.10 -1.41
C ILE A 23 -11.41 -3.34 -0.54
N THR A 24 -10.36 -3.62 0.21
CA THR A 24 -10.37 -4.69 1.20
C THR A 24 -10.91 -4.16 2.52
N THR A 25 -11.96 -4.78 3.03
CA THR A 25 -12.63 -4.34 4.25
C THR A 25 -13.28 -5.51 5.00
N ASN A 26 -13.62 -5.28 6.26
CA ASN A 26 -14.40 -6.24 7.04
C ASN A 26 -15.90 -6.12 6.73
N LYS A 27 -16.64 -7.23 6.88
CA LYS A 27 -18.10 -7.29 6.65
C LYS A 27 -18.87 -6.21 7.44
N SER A 28 -18.42 -5.86 8.66
CA SER A 28 -19.05 -4.82 9.47
C SER A 28 -18.99 -3.40 8.88
N TYR A 29 -18.04 -3.13 7.98
CA TYR A 29 -17.90 -1.84 7.32
C TYR A 29 -18.45 -1.80 5.90
N LEU A 30 -18.99 -2.92 5.39
CA LEU A 30 -19.45 -3.01 3.99
C LEU A 30 -20.46 -1.92 3.62
N SER A 31 -21.48 -1.71 4.45
CA SER A 31 -22.52 -0.70 4.22
C SER A 31 -21.95 0.71 4.18
N LEU A 32 -21.00 1.00 5.08
CA LEU A 32 -20.31 2.29 5.14
C LEU A 32 -19.46 2.53 3.90
N VAL A 33 -18.69 1.53 3.48
CA VAL A 33 -17.86 1.57 2.27
C VAL A 33 -18.72 1.83 1.03
N LYS A 34 -19.82 1.07 0.86
CA LYS A 34 -20.77 1.27 -0.25
C LYS A 34 -21.37 2.67 -0.25
N LYS A 35 -21.77 3.19 0.92
CA LYS A 35 -22.28 4.56 1.08
C LYS A 35 -21.29 5.60 0.57
N TYR A 36 -20.00 5.49 0.94
CA TYR A 36 -18.99 6.44 0.49
C TYR A 36 -18.64 6.29 -0.98
N LEU A 37 -18.59 5.07 -1.52
CA LEU A 37 -18.38 4.84 -2.96
C LEU A 37 -19.50 5.48 -3.79
N SER A 38 -20.76 5.30 -3.38
CA SER A 38 -21.92 5.94 -4.02
C SER A 38 -21.86 7.47 -3.90
N LYS A 39 -21.61 8.02 -2.70
CA LYS A 39 -21.44 9.46 -2.47
C LYS A 39 -20.38 10.08 -3.38
N HIS A 40 -19.28 9.37 -3.58
CA HIS A 40 -18.19 9.78 -4.46
C HIS A 40 -18.36 9.33 -5.92
N LYS A 41 -19.54 8.80 -6.31
CA LYS A 41 -19.91 8.42 -7.69
C LYS A 41 -18.89 7.47 -8.35
N PHE A 42 -18.41 6.47 -7.62
CA PHE A 42 -17.65 5.37 -8.22
C PHE A 42 -18.63 4.43 -8.93
N LYS A 43 -18.42 4.21 -10.23
CA LYS A 43 -19.22 3.29 -11.04
C LYS A 43 -18.66 1.88 -11.02
N GLU A 44 -17.35 1.77 -11.04
CA GLU A 44 -16.62 0.52 -11.09
C GLU A 44 -15.71 0.40 -9.87
N TYR A 45 -15.81 -0.71 -9.16
CA TYR A 45 -14.98 -1.03 -7.99
C TYR A 45 -15.12 -2.50 -7.64
N CYS A 46 -14.14 -3.06 -6.94
CA CYS A 46 -14.22 -4.36 -6.32
C CYS A 46 -14.15 -4.22 -4.80
N ILE A 47 -14.96 -4.99 -4.07
CA ILE A 47 -14.89 -5.06 -2.60
C ILE A 47 -14.51 -6.48 -2.20
N VAL A 48 -13.40 -6.59 -1.48
CA VAL A 48 -12.91 -7.82 -0.88
C VAL A 48 -13.29 -7.83 0.59
N LEU A 49 -14.05 -8.82 1.02
CA LEU A 49 -14.47 -8.95 2.41
C LEU A 49 -13.53 -9.86 3.18
N GLU A 50 -12.84 -9.29 4.16
CA GLU A 50 -12.06 -10.06 5.11
C GLU A 50 -12.96 -10.57 6.25
N PRO A 51 -13.03 -11.88 6.50
CA PRO A 51 -13.82 -12.43 7.61
C PRO A 51 -13.22 -12.03 8.96
N ILE A 52 -11.90 -11.93 9.05
CA ILE A 52 -11.14 -11.58 10.26
C ILE A 52 -10.02 -10.61 9.90
N LYS A 53 -9.82 -9.58 10.71
CA LYS A 53 -8.68 -8.64 10.56
C LYS A 53 -7.36 -9.36 10.85
N LYS A 54 -6.53 -9.55 9.84
CA LYS A 54 -5.22 -10.23 9.95
C LYS A 54 -4.04 -9.42 9.39
N ASN A 55 -4.04 -8.10 9.64
CA ASN A 55 -3.00 -7.20 9.15
C ASN A 55 -2.96 -7.01 7.62
N THR A 56 -1.89 -6.38 7.12
CA THR A 56 -1.78 -5.94 5.73
C THR A 56 -1.52 -7.07 4.74
N SER A 57 -0.76 -8.12 5.13
CA SER A 57 -0.35 -9.18 4.19
C SER A 57 -1.55 -9.94 3.61
N PRO A 58 -2.51 -10.50 4.39
CA PRO A 58 -3.67 -11.15 3.83
C PRO A 58 -4.56 -10.22 2.98
N ALA A 59 -4.69 -8.94 3.34
CA ALA A 59 -5.45 -7.97 2.56
C ALA A 59 -4.85 -7.76 1.17
N ILE A 60 -3.53 -7.64 1.07
CA ILE A 60 -2.81 -7.57 -0.21
C ILE A 60 -2.98 -8.88 -0.99
N ALA A 61 -2.75 -10.03 -0.35
CA ALA A 61 -2.89 -11.33 -1.01
C ALA A 61 -4.29 -11.54 -1.59
N SER A 62 -5.35 -11.23 -0.84
CA SER A 62 -6.74 -11.33 -1.31
C SER A 62 -7.01 -10.41 -2.50
N SER A 63 -6.45 -9.20 -2.49
CA SER A 63 -6.60 -8.25 -3.62
C SER A 63 -5.90 -8.71 -4.89
N ILE A 64 -4.83 -9.50 -4.76
CA ILE A 64 -4.06 -10.03 -5.89
C ILE A 64 -4.77 -11.23 -6.50
N VAL A 65 -5.28 -12.14 -5.68
CA VAL A 65 -5.97 -13.37 -6.12
C VAL A 65 -7.13 -13.05 -7.07
N ILE A 66 -7.87 -11.97 -6.81
CA ILE A 66 -8.99 -11.53 -7.64
C ILE A 66 -8.54 -11.05 -9.04
N ASN A 67 -7.28 -10.66 -9.20
CA ASN A 67 -6.73 -10.04 -10.41
C ASN A 67 -5.57 -10.84 -11.02
N GLU A 68 -5.53 -12.16 -10.88
CA GLU A 68 -4.44 -13.03 -11.35
C GLU A 68 -4.07 -12.84 -12.84
N VAL A 69 -4.99 -12.34 -13.64
CA VAL A 69 -4.83 -12.22 -15.10
C VAL A 69 -3.86 -11.10 -15.51
N PHE A 70 -3.59 -10.12 -14.63
CA PHE A 70 -2.88 -8.89 -14.99
C PHE A 70 -1.51 -8.74 -14.28
N GLN A 71 -0.65 -9.76 -14.40
CA GLN A 71 0.66 -9.78 -13.73
C GLN A 71 1.59 -8.60 -14.07
N GLU A 72 1.43 -8.00 -15.24
CA GLU A 72 2.23 -6.85 -15.68
C GLU A 72 1.70 -5.50 -15.15
N ASP A 73 0.46 -5.47 -14.65
CA ASP A 73 -0.17 -4.24 -14.21
C ASP A 73 0.49 -3.68 -12.96
N PRO A 74 0.74 -2.37 -12.94
CA PRO A 74 1.19 -1.69 -11.75
C PRO A 74 0.04 -1.57 -10.74
N MET A 75 0.28 -2.02 -9.52
CA MET A 75 -0.64 -1.85 -8.40
C MET A 75 -0.05 -0.98 -7.32
N ILE A 76 -0.89 -0.15 -6.72
CA ILE A 76 -0.53 0.64 -5.56
C ILE A 76 -1.51 0.36 -4.42
N PHE A 77 -0.97 0.05 -3.25
CA PHE A 77 -1.73 -0.25 -2.04
C PHE A 77 -1.65 0.93 -1.09
N PHE A 78 -2.81 1.40 -0.65
CA PHE A 78 -2.93 2.52 0.27
C PHE A 78 -3.55 2.08 1.59
N PRO A 79 -3.01 2.51 2.73
CA PRO A 79 -3.82 2.58 3.94
C PRO A 79 -5.00 3.54 3.73
N ALA A 80 -6.20 3.11 4.13
CA ALA A 80 -7.43 3.87 3.88
C ALA A 80 -7.57 5.15 4.74
N ASP A 81 -6.73 5.27 5.77
CA ASP A 81 -6.78 6.28 6.83
C ASP A 81 -5.59 7.26 6.83
N HIS A 82 -4.85 7.31 5.74
CA HIS A 82 -3.69 8.21 5.63
C HIS A 82 -4.04 9.56 4.98
N LEU A 83 -3.66 10.63 5.65
CA LEU A 83 -3.65 11.96 5.07
C LEU A 83 -2.41 12.14 4.20
N ILE A 84 -2.60 12.50 2.92
CA ILE A 84 -1.53 12.95 2.03
C ILE A 84 -1.83 14.41 1.67
N GLU A 85 -1.07 15.32 2.25
CA GLU A 85 -1.26 16.76 2.07
C GLU A 85 -0.96 17.20 0.64
N SER A 86 0.19 16.79 0.10
CA SER A 86 0.60 17.14 -1.27
C SER A 86 0.31 16.00 -2.25
N THR A 87 -0.95 15.92 -2.72
CA THR A 87 -1.36 14.92 -3.72
C THR A 87 -0.63 15.11 -5.05
N SER A 88 -0.33 16.34 -5.45
CA SER A 88 0.42 16.63 -6.69
C SER A 88 1.83 16.04 -6.67
N THR A 89 2.56 16.23 -5.57
CA THR A 89 3.89 15.64 -5.37
C THR A 89 3.83 14.12 -5.35
N PHE A 90 2.81 13.56 -4.73
CA PHE A 90 2.58 12.13 -4.68
C PHE A 90 2.33 11.53 -6.07
N PHE A 91 1.43 12.12 -6.86
CA PHE A 91 1.16 11.68 -8.24
C PHE A 91 2.38 11.82 -9.15
N LYS A 92 3.15 12.91 -8.99
CA LYS A 92 4.41 13.12 -9.71
C LYS A 92 5.42 12.01 -9.40
N SER A 93 5.50 11.60 -8.13
CA SER A 93 6.34 10.49 -7.70
C SER A 93 5.92 9.17 -8.33
N ILE A 94 4.62 8.86 -8.39
CA ILE A 94 4.12 7.64 -9.05
C ILE A 94 4.44 7.68 -10.54
N LYS A 95 4.06 8.76 -11.25
CA LYS A 95 4.28 8.90 -12.70
C LYS A 95 5.75 8.78 -13.10
N SER A 96 6.66 9.37 -12.32
CA SER A 96 8.09 9.32 -12.63
C SER A 96 8.72 7.95 -12.38
N ASN A 97 8.11 7.11 -11.54
CA ASN A 97 8.68 5.84 -11.13
C ASN A 97 7.97 4.61 -11.69
N ILE A 98 6.79 4.74 -12.28
CA ILE A 98 6.05 3.62 -12.87
C ILE A 98 6.87 2.84 -13.91
N LYS A 99 7.67 3.52 -14.72
CA LYS A 99 8.55 2.93 -15.73
C LYS A 99 9.72 2.12 -15.15
N HIS A 100 9.99 2.25 -13.85
CA HIS A 100 11.05 1.53 -13.16
C HIS A 100 10.55 0.28 -12.45
N LEU A 101 9.23 0.03 -12.46
CA LEU A 101 8.66 -1.19 -11.92
C LEU A 101 9.10 -2.41 -12.76
N ASN A 102 9.45 -3.47 -12.07
CA ASN A 102 9.85 -4.75 -12.65
C ASN A 102 9.20 -5.91 -11.89
N LYS A 103 9.49 -7.15 -12.28
CA LYS A 103 8.92 -8.36 -11.66
C LYS A 103 9.58 -8.77 -10.33
N GLN A 104 10.48 -7.97 -9.78
CA GLN A 104 11.26 -8.32 -8.58
C GLN A 104 11.16 -7.27 -7.48
N ASP A 105 11.08 -5.99 -7.83
CA ASP A 105 11.15 -4.89 -6.88
C ASP A 105 9.75 -4.46 -6.40
N ILE A 106 9.60 -4.28 -5.10
CA ILE A 106 8.47 -3.59 -4.47
C ILE A 106 8.95 -2.22 -4.01
N PHE A 107 8.30 -1.16 -4.48
CA PHE A 107 8.59 0.20 -4.06
C PHE A 107 7.77 0.55 -2.83
N ILE A 108 8.39 1.22 -1.88
CA ILE A 108 7.74 1.77 -0.70
C ILE A 108 7.97 3.28 -0.64
N PHE A 109 7.00 3.99 -0.07
CA PHE A 109 7.10 5.44 0.12
C PHE A 109 7.62 5.74 1.53
N GLY A 110 8.66 6.57 1.58
CA GLY A 110 9.25 7.03 2.83
C GLY A 110 8.79 8.43 3.19
N ILE A 111 8.46 8.63 4.45
CA ILE A 111 8.15 9.94 5.01
C ILE A 111 9.35 10.39 5.86
N LYS A 112 9.77 11.64 5.68
CA LYS A 112 10.86 12.22 6.48
C LYS A 112 10.38 12.35 7.94
N PRO A 113 11.04 11.67 8.91
CA PRO A 113 10.62 11.73 10.30
C PRO A 113 10.80 13.13 10.89
N THR A 114 9.83 13.60 11.64
CA THR A 114 9.88 14.86 12.40
C THR A 114 10.19 14.63 13.88
N PHE A 115 9.89 13.42 14.39
CA PHE A 115 10.16 13.00 15.77
C PHE A 115 10.39 11.48 15.85
N PRO A 116 11.02 10.98 16.91
CA PRO A 116 11.14 9.53 17.13
C PRO A 116 9.85 8.95 17.73
N THR A 117 9.38 7.82 17.18
CA THR A 117 8.20 7.12 17.68
C THR A 117 8.37 5.60 17.59
N LYS A 118 7.63 4.87 18.42
CA LYS A 118 7.52 3.40 18.38
C LYS A 118 6.40 2.89 17.50
N GLN A 119 5.58 3.80 16.93
CA GLN A 119 4.34 3.43 16.24
C GLN A 119 4.55 3.03 14.78
N TYR A 120 5.66 3.45 14.17
CA TYR A 120 5.93 3.27 12.74
C TYR A 120 7.11 2.35 12.47
N GLY A 121 7.07 1.70 11.32
CA GLY A 121 8.24 1.09 10.72
C GLY A 121 9.23 2.16 10.22
N TYR A 122 10.50 1.84 10.23
CA TYR A 122 11.57 2.71 9.74
C TYR A 122 12.42 1.98 8.73
N PHE A 123 12.98 2.73 7.79
CA PHE A 123 13.99 2.17 6.90
C PHE A 123 15.12 3.16 6.58
N VAL A 124 16.27 2.59 6.25
CA VAL A 124 17.46 3.32 5.81
C VAL A 124 17.74 2.96 4.37
N THR A 125 18.13 3.94 3.57
CA THR A 125 18.37 3.75 2.14
C THR A 125 19.81 4.07 1.75
N LYS A 126 20.25 3.46 0.63
CA LYS A 126 21.41 3.85 -0.13
C LYS A 126 20.94 4.35 -1.50
N LYS A 127 21.52 5.43 -2.01
CA LYS A 127 21.20 5.98 -3.32
C LYS A 127 21.41 4.92 -4.41
N LYS A 128 20.42 4.67 -5.25
CA LYS A 128 20.47 3.77 -6.41
C LYS A 128 20.50 4.57 -7.71
N SER A 129 19.68 5.60 -7.82
CA SER A 129 19.62 6.50 -8.97
C SER A 129 19.12 7.88 -8.55
N LYS A 130 18.88 8.78 -9.52
CA LYS A 130 18.34 10.13 -9.25
C LYS A 130 17.03 10.11 -8.45
N ASN A 131 16.13 9.16 -8.75
CA ASN A 131 14.77 9.11 -8.21
C ASN A 131 14.50 7.90 -7.32
N LEU A 132 15.41 6.93 -7.26
CA LEU A 132 15.23 5.68 -6.52
C LEU A 132 16.37 5.43 -5.55
N ASN A 133 16.00 4.98 -4.37
CA ASN A 133 16.94 4.51 -3.35
C ASN A 133 16.69 3.03 -3.05
N LYS A 134 17.76 2.28 -2.81
CA LYS A 134 17.65 0.91 -2.32
C LYS A 134 17.47 0.91 -0.81
N VAL A 135 16.44 0.23 -0.30
CA VAL A 135 16.30 -0.03 1.12
C VAL A 135 17.37 -1.01 1.55
N ILE A 136 18.21 -0.63 2.49
CA ILE A 136 19.31 -1.47 3.02
C ILE A 136 19.03 -1.99 4.42
N LYS A 137 18.07 -1.39 5.13
CA LYS A 137 17.63 -1.83 6.45
C LYS A 137 16.21 -1.41 6.70
N PHE A 138 15.40 -2.34 7.20
CA PHE A 138 14.04 -2.09 7.69
C PHE A 138 13.94 -2.50 9.15
N VAL A 139 13.22 -1.72 9.95
CA VAL A 139 12.99 -2.00 11.37
C VAL A 139 11.55 -1.65 11.71
N GLU A 140 10.76 -2.66 12.02
CA GLU A 140 9.37 -2.47 12.45
C GLU A 140 9.33 -2.00 13.90
N LYS A 141 8.61 -0.93 14.16
CA LYS A 141 8.29 -0.38 15.49
C LYS A 141 9.46 -0.40 16.49
N PRO A 142 10.59 0.26 16.18
CA PRO A 142 11.78 0.21 17.03
C PRO A 142 11.56 0.90 18.38
N HIS A 143 12.34 0.54 19.37
CA HIS A 143 12.43 1.34 20.60
C HIS A 143 12.94 2.75 20.30
N ILE A 144 12.54 3.74 21.13
CA ILE A 144 12.84 5.18 20.93
C ILE A 144 14.33 5.44 20.66
N ASN A 145 15.24 4.82 21.41
CA ASN A 145 16.68 5.01 21.22
C ASN A 145 17.14 4.53 19.84
N LYS A 146 16.58 3.43 19.34
CA LYS A 146 16.86 2.92 17.99
C LYS A 146 16.26 3.83 16.91
N ALA A 147 15.02 4.33 17.12
CA ALA A 147 14.38 5.30 16.27
C ALA A 147 15.23 6.58 16.12
N LYS A 148 15.70 7.15 17.23
CA LYS A 148 16.62 8.31 17.23
C LYS A 148 17.89 8.04 16.40
N LYS A 149 18.50 6.85 16.54
CA LYS A 149 19.69 6.46 15.77
C LYS A 149 19.39 6.36 14.26
N ILE A 150 18.20 5.86 13.88
CA ILE A 150 17.79 5.75 12.48
C ILE A 150 17.55 7.13 11.88
N ILE A 151 16.90 8.04 12.60
CA ILE A 151 16.67 9.42 12.18
C ILE A 151 18.01 10.16 11.95
N LYS A 152 18.97 10.02 12.88
CA LYS A 152 20.32 10.59 12.72
C LYS A 152 21.01 10.10 11.42
N LYS A 153 20.72 8.87 10.97
CA LYS A 153 21.22 8.28 9.72
C LYS A 153 20.36 8.66 8.50
N LYS A 154 19.53 9.71 8.59
CA LYS A 154 18.61 10.16 7.54
C LYS A 154 17.66 9.04 7.07
N GLY A 155 17.22 8.16 7.98
CA GLY A 155 16.22 7.14 7.71
C GLY A 155 14.81 7.76 7.58
N TYR A 156 13.88 6.95 7.09
CA TYR A 156 12.50 7.33 6.80
C TYR A 156 11.52 6.53 7.64
N TRP A 157 10.34 7.08 7.93
CA TRP A 157 9.18 6.28 8.31
C TRP A 157 8.65 5.53 7.09
N ASN A 158 8.18 4.31 7.32
CA ASN A 158 7.40 3.58 6.34
C ASN A 158 5.97 4.14 6.30
N SER A 159 5.54 4.63 5.14
CA SER A 159 4.16 5.11 4.97
C SER A 159 3.12 3.99 4.88
N GLY A 160 3.52 2.73 4.77
CA GLY A 160 2.61 1.62 4.47
C GLY A 160 2.08 1.60 3.03
N ILE A 161 2.49 2.53 2.18
CA ILE A 161 2.13 2.54 0.76
C ILE A 161 3.13 1.67 0.00
N LEU A 162 2.60 0.67 -0.74
CA LEU A 162 3.37 -0.23 -1.60
C LEU A 162 3.02 0.05 -3.06
N PHE A 163 4.01 0.01 -3.94
CA PHE A 163 3.83 0.21 -5.37
C PHE A 163 4.71 -0.79 -6.14
N ALA A 164 4.08 -1.69 -6.91
CA ALA A 164 4.77 -2.76 -7.60
C ALA A 164 3.95 -3.26 -8.79
N LYS A 165 4.55 -4.03 -9.68
CA LYS A 165 3.80 -4.90 -10.58
C LYS A 165 3.15 -6.02 -9.78
N MET A 166 1.95 -6.44 -10.17
CA MET A 166 1.25 -7.54 -9.50
C MET A 166 2.09 -8.82 -9.49
N GLY A 167 2.73 -9.17 -10.61
CA GLY A 167 3.62 -10.32 -10.70
C GLY A 167 4.80 -10.26 -9.71
N ALA A 168 5.34 -9.07 -9.40
CA ALA A 168 6.36 -8.94 -8.38
C ALA A 168 5.84 -9.35 -7.00
N ILE A 169 4.63 -8.93 -6.65
CA ILE A 169 4.02 -9.25 -5.36
C ILE A 169 3.71 -10.75 -5.28
N LEU A 170 3.14 -11.35 -6.33
CA LEU A 170 2.92 -12.80 -6.43
C LEU A 170 4.21 -13.60 -6.24
N ASN A 171 5.30 -13.19 -6.90
CA ASN A 171 6.61 -13.82 -6.74
C ASN A 171 7.12 -13.75 -5.30
N HIS A 172 6.92 -12.63 -4.61
CA HIS A 172 7.28 -12.50 -3.20
C HIS A 172 6.44 -13.37 -2.29
N TYR A 173 5.12 -13.48 -2.50
CA TYR A 173 4.28 -14.42 -1.74
C TYR A 173 4.70 -15.86 -1.98
N ASN A 174 4.89 -16.27 -3.23
CA ASN A 174 5.33 -17.63 -3.54
C ASN A 174 6.66 -17.99 -2.87
N LYS A 175 7.56 -17.01 -2.76
CA LYS A 175 8.88 -17.23 -2.16
C LYS A 175 8.89 -17.18 -0.63
N TYR A 176 8.12 -16.28 -0.02
CA TYR A 176 8.28 -15.95 1.40
C TYR A 176 7.04 -16.24 2.25
N ASP A 177 5.84 -16.29 1.65
CA ASP A 177 4.59 -16.50 2.38
C ASP A 177 3.53 -17.19 1.52
N LYS A 178 3.93 -18.30 0.88
CA LYS A 178 3.06 -19.12 0.03
C LYS A 178 1.82 -19.61 0.78
N LYS A 179 1.93 -19.79 2.09
CA LYS A 179 0.81 -20.24 2.94
C LYS A 179 -0.34 -19.21 2.94
N THR A 180 -0.04 -17.94 3.13
CA THR A 180 -1.05 -16.87 3.09
C THR A 180 -1.69 -16.78 1.71
N LEU A 181 -0.90 -16.85 0.63
CA LEU A 181 -1.43 -16.83 -0.73
C LEU A 181 -2.39 -18.00 -0.97
N ASN A 182 -2.01 -19.23 -0.62
CA ASN A 182 -2.85 -20.41 -0.79
C ASN A 182 -4.17 -20.34 0.00
N TYR A 183 -4.16 -19.77 1.21
CA TYR A 183 -5.39 -19.55 1.97
C TYR A 183 -6.32 -18.54 1.29
N CYS A 184 -5.79 -17.49 0.70
CA CYS A 184 -6.60 -16.53 -0.04
C CYS A 184 -7.17 -17.16 -1.31
N LEU A 185 -6.39 -17.94 -2.06
CA LEU A 185 -6.85 -18.68 -3.25
C LEU A 185 -8.01 -19.63 -2.90
N SER A 186 -7.81 -20.53 -1.92
CA SER A 186 -8.86 -21.48 -1.51
C SER A 186 -10.12 -20.84 -0.91
N SER A 187 -10.01 -19.58 -0.44
CA SER A 187 -11.17 -18.82 0.03
C SER A 187 -11.93 -18.12 -1.09
N TYR A 188 -11.28 -17.88 -2.22
CA TYR A 188 -11.88 -17.25 -3.40
C TYR A 188 -12.62 -18.26 -4.28
N GLU A 189 -12.15 -19.51 -4.33
CA GLU A 189 -12.76 -20.62 -5.09
C GLU A 189 -14.05 -21.18 -4.46
N LYS A 190 -14.44 -20.73 -3.26
CA LYS A 190 -15.67 -21.11 -2.53
C LYS A 190 -16.76 -20.05 -2.67
#